data_8d8d7208e29c95c703b23c05ff6fe162
#
_entry.id   8d8d7208e29c95c703b23c05ff6fe162
#
_cell.length_a   1.000
_cell.length_b   1.000
_cell.length_c   1.000
_cell.angle_alpha   90.00
_cell.angle_beta   90.00
_cell.angle_gamma   90.00
#
_symmetry.space_group_name_H-M   'P 1'
#
loop_
_entity.id
_entity.type
_entity.pdbx_description
1 polymer ?
#
loop_
_entity_poly.entity_id
_entity_poly.type
_entity_poly.pdbx_seq_one_letter_code
_entity_poly.pdbx_strand_id
1 'polypeptide(L)'
;MVYVPGAEFRMGRDEKDGGDEFERPAHQVTVKPFFIDQFEVTCEDYAKFVKETGHRAPPSWMNGNYSEGAARKPVTAVTWDDASAYAKWAGKRLPTEEEWEFAARGTDGRRYPWGNDWKAGLANADGTSNSIADVGAYNGTTPFSAHDMVGNAWEWTASNLRAYPGGRLPGNQPGGELKVIRGGSYESTKEYATTTYRTGWPARGAKTYDQTGFRCVKDVSQ
;
A
#
# COMPACT_ATOMS: atom_id res chain seq x y z
N MET A 1 4.76 14.50 -2.93
CA MET A 1 5.52 13.28 -3.34
C MET A 1 6.94 13.39 -2.84
N VAL A 2 7.59 12.27 -2.56
CA VAL A 2 9.00 12.16 -2.18
C VAL A 2 9.77 11.40 -3.26
N TYR A 3 11.05 11.74 -3.45
CA TYR A 3 11.91 11.09 -4.44
C TYR A 3 12.48 9.79 -3.86
N VAL A 4 12.40 8.72 -4.64
CA VAL A 4 12.98 7.41 -4.36
C VAL A 4 14.04 7.13 -5.42
N PRO A 5 15.34 7.08 -5.07
CA PRO A 5 16.39 6.78 -6.01
C PRO A 5 16.30 5.33 -6.48
N GLY A 6 16.60 5.09 -7.76
CA GLY A 6 16.66 3.71 -8.25
C GLY A 6 17.81 2.94 -7.61
N ALA A 7 17.59 1.66 -7.33
CA ALA A 7 18.62 0.76 -6.81
C ALA A 7 18.28 -0.71 -7.07
N GLU A 8 19.26 -1.56 -6.90
CA GLU A 8 19.06 -2.99 -6.70
C GLU A 8 18.83 -3.27 -5.21
N PHE A 9 17.81 -4.08 -4.89
CA PHE A 9 17.51 -4.49 -3.52
C PHE A 9 17.02 -5.92 -3.46
N ARG A 10 17.03 -6.48 -2.27
CA ARG A 10 16.52 -7.83 -2.01
C ARG A 10 15.06 -7.74 -1.59
N MET A 11 14.15 -8.07 -2.51
CA MET A 11 12.71 -8.11 -2.32
C MET A 11 12.27 -9.41 -1.64
N GLY A 12 11.27 -9.32 -0.77
CA GLY A 12 10.74 -10.46 -0.02
C GLY A 12 11.58 -10.85 1.18
N ARG A 13 11.28 -12.01 1.77
CA ARG A 13 11.98 -12.59 2.94
C ARG A 13 12.06 -14.09 2.81
N ASP A 14 13.15 -14.68 3.29
CA ASP A 14 13.26 -16.14 3.37
C ASP A 14 12.61 -16.67 4.66
N GLU A 15 12.32 -17.97 4.69
CA GLU A 15 11.76 -18.65 5.86
C GLU A 15 12.62 -18.48 7.12
N LYS A 16 13.93 -18.60 6.96
CA LYS A 16 14.88 -18.40 8.06
C LYS A 16 14.83 -17.01 8.68
N ASP A 17 14.37 -16.02 7.91
CA ASP A 17 14.20 -14.62 8.33
C ASP A 17 12.76 -14.34 8.79
N GLY A 18 11.92 -15.38 8.93
CA GLY A 18 10.52 -15.31 9.35
C GLY A 18 9.58 -14.82 8.25
N GLY A 19 9.93 -15.00 6.97
CA GLY A 19 9.06 -14.71 5.83
C GLY A 19 7.88 -15.67 5.76
N ASP A 20 6.69 -15.13 5.46
CA ASP A 20 5.49 -15.88 5.12
C ASP A 20 5.62 -16.56 3.75
N GLU A 21 4.77 -17.54 3.46
CA GLU A 21 4.80 -18.23 2.16
C GLU A 21 4.60 -17.28 0.96
N PHE A 22 3.83 -16.21 1.12
CA PHE A 22 3.65 -15.18 0.08
C PHE A 22 4.91 -14.35 -0.17
N GLU A 23 5.78 -14.22 0.83
CA GLU A 23 6.98 -13.38 0.79
C GLU A 23 8.22 -14.10 0.25
N ARG A 24 8.12 -15.43 -0.01
CA ARG A 24 9.24 -16.30 -0.32
C ARG A 24 9.33 -16.71 -1.79
N PRO A 25 10.54 -16.98 -2.28
CA PRO A 25 11.85 -16.69 -1.69
C PRO A 25 12.24 -15.22 -1.87
N ALA A 26 13.11 -14.71 -1.01
CA ALA A 26 13.73 -13.41 -1.25
C ALA A 26 14.61 -13.46 -2.52
N HIS A 27 14.54 -12.42 -3.35
CA HIS A 27 15.23 -12.37 -4.64
C HIS A 27 15.67 -10.94 -4.97
N GLN A 28 16.60 -10.80 -5.90
CA GLN A 28 17.10 -9.49 -6.32
C GLN A 28 16.18 -8.84 -7.34
N VAL A 29 15.92 -7.55 -7.13
CA VAL A 29 15.10 -6.71 -8.01
C VAL A 29 15.79 -5.36 -8.20
N THR A 30 15.77 -4.84 -9.42
CA THR A 30 16.22 -3.48 -9.73
C THR A 30 15.01 -2.58 -9.95
N VAL A 31 14.94 -1.48 -9.21
CA VAL A 31 13.91 -0.45 -9.35
C VAL A 31 14.54 0.80 -9.95
N LYS A 32 13.88 1.39 -10.94
CA LYS A 32 14.26 2.69 -11.51
C LYS A 32 13.88 3.82 -10.56
N PRO A 33 14.50 5.02 -10.65
CA PRO A 33 14.09 6.15 -9.82
C PRO A 33 12.66 6.61 -10.15
N PHE A 34 11.91 6.99 -9.10
CA PHE A 34 10.52 7.46 -9.20
C PHE A 34 10.17 8.41 -8.05
N PHE A 35 9.03 9.07 -8.16
CA PHE A 35 8.41 9.79 -7.05
C PHE A 35 7.25 8.96 -6.50
N ILE A 36 7.10 8.89 -5.18
CA ILE A 36 5.97 8.26 -4.51
C ILE A 36 5.21 9.30 -3.68
N ASP A 37 3.90 9.19 -3.58
CA ASP A 37 3.12 10.02 -2.65
C ASP A 37 3.60 9.80 -1.23
N GLN A 38 3.83 10.90 -0.51
CA GLN A 38 4.32 10.86 0.88
C GLN A 38 3.33 10.17 1.80
N PHE A 39 2.05 10.29 1.52
CA PHE A 39 0.92 9.72 2.26
C PHE A 39 0.00 8.93 1.32
N GLU A 40 -0.92 8.15 1.88
CA GLU A 40 -2.02 7.57 1.12
C GLU A 40 -2.90 8.69 0.53
N VAL A 41 -3.63 8.40 -0.55
CA VAL A 41 -4.61 9.32 -1.11
C VAL A 41 -5.72 9.55 -0.10
N THR A 42 -5.97 10.83 0.23
CA THR A 42 -6.96 11.21 1.24
C THR A 42 -8.39 11.25 0.69
N CYS A 43 -9.37 11.21 1.60
CA CYS A 43 -10.77 11.41 1.24
C CYS A 43 -11.00 12.75 0.53
N GLU A 44 -10.34 13.81 0.99
CA GLU A 44 -10.42 15.14 0.36
C GLU A 44 -9.90 15.15 -1.08
N ASP A 45 -8.75 14.49 -1.33
CA ASP A 45 -8.18 14.44 -2.66
C ASP A 45 -9.02 13.58 -3.61
N TYR A 46 -9.54 12.45 -3.10
CA TYR A 46 -10.43 11.60 -3.89
C TYR A 46 -11.76 12.29 -4.20
N ALA A 47 -12.29 13.13 -3.30
CA ALA A 47 -13.50 13.90 -3.55
C ALA A 47 -13.34 14.93 -4.68
N LYS A 48 -12.14 15.52 -4.84
CA LYS A 48 -11.84 16.37 -6.01
C LYS A 48 -11.97 15.60 -7.32
N PHE A 49 -11.41 14.39 -7.36
CA PHE A 49 -11.51 13.50 -8.51
C PHE A 49 -12.97 13.13 -8.84
N VAL A 50 -13.75 12.72 -7.82
CA VAL A 50 -15.18 12.41 -8.00
C VAL A 50 -15.94 13.60 -8.55
N LYS A 51 -15.72 14.78 -8.00
CA LYS A 51 -16.38 16.05 -8.43
C LYS A 51 -16.04 16.42 -9.86
N GLU A 52 -14.77 16.30 -10.26
CA GLU A 52 -14.31 16.75 -11.59
C GLU A 52 -14.66 15.76 -12.70
N THR A 53 -14.71 14.46 -12.39
CA THR A 53 -14.89 13.43 -13.41
C THR A 53 -16.29 12.80 -13.44
N GLY A 54 -17.09 12.99 -12.40
CA GLY A 54 -18.33 12.27 -12.20
C GLY A 54 -18.12 10.78 -11.83
N HIS A 55 -16.89 10.39 -11.45
CA HIS A 55 -16.62 9.03 -11.00
C HIS A 55 -17.44 8.71 -9.74
N ARG A 56 -17.80 7.45 -9.56
CA ARG A 56 -18.59 7.05 -8.38
C ARG A 56 -17.78 7.24 -7.09
N ALA A 57 -18.46 7.75 -6.07
CA ALA A 57 -17.89 7.81 -4.73
C ALA A 57 -17.79 6.42 -4.09
N PRO A 58 -16.88 6.22 -3.11
CA PRO A 58 -16.83 4.99 -2.33
C PRO A 58 -18.19 4.66 -1.70
N PRO A 59 -18.57 3.37 -1.58
CA PRO A 59 -19.85 2.96 -1.01
C PRO A 59 -20.08 3.42 0.43
N SER A 60 -19.01 3.67 1.18
CA SER A 60 -19.06 4.17 2.55
C SER A 60 -19.39 5.66 2.65
N TRP A 61 -19.41 6.40 1.53
CA TRP A 61 -19.71 7.83 1.53
C TRP A 61 -21.20 8.10 1.41
N MET A 62 -21.76 8.86 2.35
CA MET A 62 -23.19 9.22 2.35
C MET A 62 -23.46 10.32 1.33
N ASN A 63 -24.40 10.07 0.41
CA ASN A 63 -24.74 11.00 -0.68
C ASN A 63 -23.52 11.48 -1.48
N GLY A 64 -22.51 10.60 -1.65
CA GLY A 64 -21.30 10.92 -2.39
C GLY A 64 -20.28 11.77 -1.63
N ASN A 65 -20.47 11.98 -0.33
CA ASN A 65 -19.57 12.75 0.52
C ASN A 65 -18.99 11.90 1.64
N TYR A 66 -17.71 12.10 1.96
CA TYR A 66 -17.07 11.51 3.14
C TYR A 66 -17.61 12.14 4.42
N SER A 67 -17.50 11.43 5.53
CA SER A 67 -17.97 11.89 6.84
C SER A 67 -17.20 13.12 7.32
N GLU A 68 -17.84 13.96 8.12
CA GLU A 68 -17.19 15.08 8.79
C GLU A 68 -15.95 14.60 9.58
N GLY A 69 -14.86 15.35 9.49
CA GLY A 69 -13.58 15.01 10.12
C GLY A 69 -12.76 13.95 9.37
N ALA A 70 -13.25 13.39 8.25
CA ALA A 70 -12.51 12.37 7.50
C ALA A 70 -11.66 12.92 6.34
N ALA A 71 -11.59 14.22 6.14
CA ALA A 71 -10.90 14.85 5.01
C ALA A 71 -9.46 14.34 4.84
N ARG A 72 -8.72 14.21 5.93
CA ARG A 72 -7.32 13.78 5.96
C ARG A 72 -7.13 12.27 6.16
N LYS A 73 -8.19 11.49 6.28
CA LYS A 73 -8.08 10.02 6.34
C LYS A 73 -7.84 9.45 4.96
N PRO A 74 -7.13 8.31 4.83
CA PRO A 74 -7.05 7.58 3.57
C PRO A 74 -8.45 7.30 3.02
N VAL A 75 -8.61 7.47 1.72
CA VAL A 75 -9.79 6.94 1.05
C VAL A 75 -9.69 5.42 1.01
N THR A 76 -10.73 4.73 1.46
CA THR A 76 -10.81 3.27 1.45
C THR A 76 -12.12 2.78 0.84
N ALA A 77 -12.33 1.47 0.80
CA ALA A 77 -13.45 0.84 0.12
C ALA A 77 -13.52 1.20 -1.38
N VAL A 78 -12.37 1.41 -2.00
CA VAL A 78 -12.19 1.63 -3.45
C VAL A 78 -11.70 0.36 -4.13
N THR A 79 -12.18 0.07 -5.33
CA THR A 79 -11.66 -1.03 -6.14
C THR A 79 -10.31 -0.67 -6.75
N TRP A 80 -9.60 -1.67 -7.28
CA TRP A 80 -8.38 -1.42 -8.03
C TRP A 80 -8.61 -0.53 -9.26
N ASP A 81 -9.75 -0.73 -9.94
CA ASP A 81 -10.14 0.10 -11.09
C ASP A 81 -10.37 1.56 -10.67
N ASP A 82 -11.01 1.81 -9.51
CA ASP A 82 -11.24 3.15 -8.95
C ASP A 82 -9.90 3.84 -8.61
N ALA A 83 -8.99 3.11 -7.95
CA ALA A 83 -7.65 3.61 -7.60
C ALA A 83 -6.82 3.92 -8.87
N SER A 84 -6.88 3.05 -9.86
CA SER A 84 -6.20 3.24 -11.15
C SER A 84 -6.75 4.44 -11.93
N ALA A 85 -8.09 4.63 -11.92
CA ALA A 85 -8.74 5.78 -12.56
C ALA A 85 -8.32 7.10 -11.89
N TYR A 86 -8.30 7.15 -10.55
CA TYR A 86 -7.77 8.31 -9.81
C TYR A 86 -6.32 8.60 -10.19
N ALA A 87 -5.46 7.59 -10.13
CA ALA A 87 -4.04 7.77 -10.43
C ALA A 87 -3.83 8.36 -11.84
N LYS A 88 -4.56 7.86 -12.84
CA LYS A 88 -4.53 8.40 -14.21
C LYS A 88 -5.01 9.85 -14.29
N TRP A 89 -6.14 10.20 -13.62
CA TRP A 89 -6.63 11.57 -13.55
C TRP A 89 -5.60 12.52 -12.94
N ALA A 90 -4.91 12.08 -11.89
CA ALA A 90 -3.86 12.85 -11.21
C ALA A 90 -2.53 12.95 -12.01
N GLY A 91 -2.44 12.37 -13.21
CA GLY A 91 -1.19 12.32 -14.00
C GLY A 91 -0.12 11.43 -13.36
N LYS A 92 -0.56 10.38 -12.65
CA LYS A 92 0.24 9.42 -11.90
C LYS A 92 -0.14 7.99 -12.29
N ARG A 93 0.42 7.00 -11.60
CA ARG A 93 0.04 5.59 -11.67
C ARG A 93 0.10 4.93 -10.29
N LEU A 94 -0.46 3.74 -10.14
CA LEU A 94 -0.22 2.92 -8.96
C LEU A 94 1.24 2.44 -8.96
N PRO A 95 1.86 2.25 -7.78
CA PRO A 95 3.18 1.63 -7.68
C PRO A 95 3.12 0.16 -8.10
N THR A 96 4.17 -0.36 -8.70
CA THR A 96 4.36 -1.80 -8.72
C THR A 96 4.65 -2.29 -7.31
N GLU A 97 4.51 -3.60 -7.03
CA GLU A 97 4.82 -4.10 -5.68
C GLU A 97 6.30 -3.97 -5.34
N GLU A 98 7.18 -4.03 -6.34
CA GLU A 98 8.63 -3.82 -6.19
C GLU A 98 8.93 -2.37 -5.78
N GLU A 99 8.31 -1.40 -6.44
CA GLU A 99 8.45 0.02 -6.10
C GLU A 99 7.91 0.31 -4.70
N TRP A 100 6.75 -0.27 -4.36
CA TRP A 100 6.14 -0.12 -3.05
C TRP A 100 7.05 -0.66 -1.95
N GLU A 101 7.55 -1.91 -2.10
CA GLU A 101 8.43 -2.54 -1.11
C GLU A 101 9.75 -1.78 -0.97
N PHE A 102 10.35 -1.38 -2.10
CA PHE A 102 11.58 -0.59 -2.07
C PHE A 102 11.38 0.76 -1.36
N ALA A 103 10.27 1.46 -1.64
CA ALA A 103 9.94 2.71 -0.96
C ALA A 103 9.72 2.52 0.56
N ALA A 104 9.19 1.36 0.98
CA ALA A 104 8.94 1.06 2.38
C ALA A 104 10.22 0.72 3.16
N ARG A 105 11.17 -0.02 2.55
CA ARG A 105 12.30 -0.61 3.28
C ARG A 105 13.69 -0.17 2.84
N GLY A 106 13.85 0.42 1.65
CA GLY A 106 15.18 0.73 1.11
C GLY A 106 15.98 -0.52 0.76
N THR A 107 17.30 -0.41 0.85
CA THR A 107 18.26 -1.48 0.47
C THR A 107 18.72 -2.37 1.62
N ASP A 108 18.51 -1.95 2.86
CA ASP A 108 19.04 -2.64 4.05
C ASP A 108 18.17 -3.80 4.56
N GLY A 109 17.04 -4.04 3.91
CA GLY A 109 16.20 -5.21 4.18
C GLY A 109 15.40 -5.14 5.49
N ARG A 110 15.21 -3.95 6.06
CA ARG A 110 14.47 -3.72 7.31
C ARG A 110 13.04 -4.28 7.28
N ARG A 111 12.58 -4.78 8.42
CA ARG A 111 11.25 -5.36 8.58
C ARG A 111 10.15 -4.31 8.62
N TYR A 112 10.40 -3.17 9.26
CA TYR A 112 9.51 -2.02 9.37
C TYR A 112 10.18 -0.78 8.78
N PRO A 113 9.45 0.26 8.42
CA PRO A 113 10.04 1.48 7.85
C PRO A 113 11.17 2.09 8.70
N TRP A 114 11.12 1.90 10.02
CA TRP A 114 12.07 2.43 11.01
C TRP A 114 13.14 1.43 11.46
N GLY A 115 13.18 0.20 10.97
CA GLY A 115 14.16 -0.82 11.36
C GLY A 115 13.56 -2.22 11.54
N ASN A 116 14.25 -3.08 12.30
CA ASN A 116 13.84 -4.48 12.43
C ASN A 116 12.94 -4.78 13.63
N ASP A 117 12.94 -3.91 14.64
CA ASP A 117 12.15 -4.09 15.85
C ASP A 117 10.86 -3.29 15.80
N TRP A 118 9.75 -3.93 16.21
CA TRP A 118 8.48 -3.22 16.37
C TRP A 118 8.59 -2.15 17.45
N LYS A 119 8.07 -0.97 17.14
CA LYS A 119 7.98 0.16 18.08
C LYS A 119 6.53 0.64 18.12
N ALA A 120 5.86 0.39 19.23
CA ALA A 120 4.49 0.84 19.44
C ALA A 120 4.37 2.36 19.24
N GLY A 121 3.28 2.79 18.61
CA GLY A 121 3.01 4.20 18.34
C GLY A 121 3.73 4.80 17.12
N LEU A 122 4.53 4.02 16.38
CA LEU A 122 5.10 4.48 15.11
C LEU A 122 4.21 4.17 13.89
N ALA A 123 3.23 3.29 14.03
CA ALA A 123 2.24 2.98 13.00
C ALA A 123 0.87 2.76 13.62
N ASN A 124 -0.18 2.93 12.82
CA ASN A 124 -1.54 2.57 13.17
C ASN A 124 -1.76 1.06 12.88
N ALA A 125 -1.26 0.22 13.77
CA ALA A 125 -1.38 -1.24 13.71
C ALA A 125 -1.17 -1.85 15.11
N ASP A 126 -1.30 -3.17 15.26
CA ASP A 126 -1.02 -3.92 16.47
C ASP A 126 -1.80 -3.39 17.70
N GLY A 127 -3.09 -3.04 17.49
CA GLY A 127 -3.95 -2.53 18.55
C GLY A 127 -3.70 -1.07 18.96
N THR A 128 -2.91 -0.32 18.19
CA THR A 128 -2.63 1.11 18.48
C THR A 128 -3.91 1.96 18.39
N SER A 129 -4.82 1.65 17.46
CA SER A 129 -6.12 2.29 17.29
C SER A 129 -7.15 1.27 16.80
N ASN A 130 -8.43 1.57 16.98
CA ASN A 130 -9.55 0.77 16.47
C ASN A 130 -10.15 1.35 15.18
N SER A 131 -9.49 2.29 14.55
CA SER A 131 -9.99 2.95 13.35
C SER A 131 -8.86 3.53 12.51
N ILE A 132 -9.17 3.83 11.25
CA ILE A 132 -8.31 4.61 10.36
C ILE A 132 -8.01 5.98 10.97
N ALA A 133 -6.73 6.34 10.97
CA ALA A 133 -6.22 7.64 11.42
C ALA A 133 -6.01 8.59 10.24
N ASP A 134 -5.82 9.87 10.53
CA ASP A 134 -5.36 10.84 9.54
C ASP A 134 -3.97 10.46 9.02
N VAL A 135 -3.72 10.69 7.75
CA VAL A 135 -2.42 10.41 7.14
C VAL A 135 -1.31 11.21 7.86
N GLY A 136 -0.20 10.56 8.13
CA GLY A 136 0.94 11.15 8.83
C GLY A 136 0.72 11.36 10.33
N ALA A 137 -0.32 10.77 10.93
CA ALA A 137 -0.53 10.85 12.38
C ALA A 137 0.53 10.10 13.19
N TYR A 138 1.21 9.15 12.55
CA TYR A 138 2.26 8.33 13.16
C TYR A 138 3.62 8.60 12.52
N ASN A 139 4.68 8.62 13.33
CA ASN A 139 6.02 9.04 12.90
C ASN A 139 6.91 7.91 12.35
N GLY A 140 6.34 6.77 12.00
CA GLY A 140 7.06 5.64 11.42
C GLY A 140 7.37 5.85 9.94
N THR A 141 8.34 6.72 9.65
CA THR A 141 8.72 7.07 8.27
C THR A 141 9.71 6.10 7.65
N THR A 142 9.66 5.98 6.34
CA THR A 142 10.64 5.22 5.54
C THR A 142 11.97 5.97 5.40
N PRO A 143 13.03 5.31 4.87
CA PRO A 143 14.27 5.99 4.50
C PRO A 143 14.09 7.18 3.54
N PHE A 144 12.99 7.19 2.79
CA PHE A 144 12.68 8.22 1.78
C PHE A 144 11.59 9.20 2.28
N SER A 145 11.27 9.20 3.57
CA SER A 145 10.27 10.08 4.18
C SER A 145 8.82 9.86 3.71
N ALA A 146 8.47 8.67 3.23
CA ALA A 146 7.09 8.26 3.08
C ALA A 146 6.53 7.82 4.45
N HIS A 147 5.26 8.13 4.70
CA HIS A 147 4.54 7.80 5.93
C HIS A 147 3.54 6.68 5.70
N ASP A 148 3.12 6.05 6.78
CA ASP A 148 2.02 5.08 6.82
C ASP A 148 2.18 3.88 5.85
N MET A 149 3.44 3.57 5.48
CA MET A 149 3.75 2.42 4.62
C MET A 149 3.50 1.07 5.32
N VAL A 150 3.20 1.07 6.61
CA VAL A 150 2.72 -0.09 7.35
C VAL A 150 1.62 0.34 8.31
N GLY A 151 0.55 -0.44 8.36
CA GLY A 151 -0.67 -0.11 9.11
C GLY A 151 -1.55 0.91 8.38
N ASN A 152 -2.47 1.50 9.10
CA ASN A 152 -3.50 2.45 8.67
C ASN A 152 -4.46 1.87 7.63
N ALA A 153 -4.10 1.83 6.36
CA ALA A 153 -4.88 1.19 5.30
C ALA A 153 -4.02 0.28 4.42
N TRP A 154 -4.57 -0.86 3.99
CA TRP A 154 -3.98 -1.63 2.90
C TRP A 154 -3.87 -0.78 1.64
N GLU A 155 -2.84 -1.02 0.84
CA GLU A 155 -2.61 -0.24 -0.37
C GLU A 155 -2.59 -1.10 -1.63
N TRP A 156 -3.41 -0.72 -2.61
CA TRP A 156 -3.39 -1.31 -3.94
C TRP A 156 -2.05 -1.05 -4.65
N THR A 157 -1.53 -2.08 -5.32
CA THR A 157 -0.42 -1.94 -6.26
C THR A 157 -0.89 -2.25 -7.70
N ALA A 158 -0.07 -1.90 -8.68
CA ALA A 158 -0.33 -2.25 -10.09
C ALA A 158 -0.15 -3.75 -10.37
N SER A 159 0.58 -4.46 -9.51
CA SER A 159 1.04 -5.83 -9.74
C SER A 159 -0.06 -6.86 -9.53
N ASN A 160 -0.06 -7.90 -10.38
CA ASN A 160 -0.87 -9.09 -10.16
C ASN A 160 -0.20 -10.02 -9.15
N LEU A 161 -0.99 -10.65 -8.29
CA LEU A 161 -0.44 -11.64 -7.37
C LEU A 161 0.10 -12.83 -8.15
N ARG A 162 1.41 -13.03 -8.07
CA ARG A 162 2.13 -14.17 -8.63
C ARG A 162 3.15 -14.67 -7.61
N ALA A 163 3.51 -15.95 -7.72
CA ALA A 163 4.64 -16.46 -6.95
C ALA A 163 5.92 -15.68 -7.33
N TYR A 164 6.76 -15.44 -6.35
CA TYR A 164 8.10 -14.92 -6.62
C TYR A 164 8.94 -15.94 -7.39
N PRO A 165 10.00 -15.52 -8.11
CA PRO A 165 10.86 -16.43 -8.86
C PRO A 165 11.38 -17.58 -7.99
N GLY A 166 11.10 -18.82 -8.41
CA GLY A 166 11.44 -20.03 -7.64
C GLY A 166 10.52 -20.35 -6.46
N GLY A 167 9.51 -19.52 -6.20
CA GLY A 167 8.52 -19.71 -5.14
C GLY A 167 7.22 -20.35 -5.61
N ARG A 168 6.26 -20.42 -4.71
CA ARG A 168 4.88 -20.85 -4.98
C ARG A 168 3.90 -19.99 -4.18
N LEU A 169 2.68 -19.86 -4.66
CA LEU A 169 1.60 -19.28 -3.87
C LEU A 169 1.03 -20.33 -2.91
N PRO A 170 0.73 -19.96 -1.66
CA PRO A 170 0.11 -20.87 -0.72
C PRO A 170 -1.34 -21.18 -1.10
N GLY A 171 -1.78 -22.42 -0.87
CA GLY A 171 -3.16 -22.88 -0.96
C GLY A 171 -3.81 -22.68 -2.34
N ASN A 172 -5.14 -22.81 -2.36
CA ASN A 172 -5.97 -22.50 -3.51
C ASN A 172 -6.33 -21.01 -3.47
N GLN A 173 -5.73 -20.22 -4.35
CA GLN A 173 -6.10 -18.82 -4.50
C GLN A 173 -7.52 -18.72 -5.09
N PRO A 174 -8.31 -17.69 -4.71
CA PRO A 174 -9.58 -17.41 -5.38
C PRO A 174 -9.39 -17.35 -6.89
N GLY A 175 -10.35 -17.88 -7.66
CA GLY A 175 -10.29 -17.79 -9.10
C GLY A 175 -10.34 -16.35 -9.58
N GLY A 176 -9.64 -16.06 -10.68
CA GLY A 176 -9.59 -14.73 -11.28
C GLY A 176 -8.27 -14.00 -11.07
N GLU A 177 -8.22 -12.77 -11.55
CA GLU A 177 -7.04 -11.90 -11.42
C GLU A 177 -7.02 -11.23 -10.04
N LEU A 178 -6.01 -11.57 -9.25
CA LEU A 178 -5.78 -10.93 -7.96
C LEU A 178 -4.70 -9.85 -8.10
N LYS A 179 -4.99 -8.68 -7.57
CA LYS A 179 -4.01 -7.58 -7.43
C LYS A 179 -3.36 -7.65 -6.06
N VAL A 180 -2.07 -7.33 -6.02
CA VAL A 180 -1.32 -7.29 -4.75
C VAL A 180 -1.75 -6.08 -3.95
N ILE A 181 -2.03 -6.30 -2.66
CA ILE A 181 -2.17 -5.26 -1.64
C ILE A 181 -1.05 -5.38 -0.61
N ARG A 182 -0.62 -4.26 -0.07
CA ARG A 182 0.55 -4.13 0.78
C ARG A 182 0.27 -3.32 2.04
N GLY A 183 1.17 -3.42 3.03
CA GLY A 183 1.25 -2.54 4.19
C GLY A 183 0.47 -2.99 5.43
N GLY A 184 -0.61 -3.74 5.27
CA GLY A 184 -1.53 -4.01 6.37
C GLY A 184 -2.47 -2.82 6.63
N SER A 185 -3.35 -2.96 7.61
CA SER A 185 -4.28 -1.92 8.05
C SER A 185 -4.18 -1.70 9.56
N TYR A 186 -5.00 -0.81 10.10
CA TYR A 186 -5.10 -0.58 11.55
C TYR A 186 -5.52 -1.83 12.35
N GLU A 187 -6.13 -2.83 11.72
CA GLU A 187 -6.47 -4.13 12.33
C GLU A 187 -5.35 -5.16 12.24
N SER A 188 -4.32 -4.91 11.46
CA SER A 188 -3.22 -5.86 11.28
C SER A 188 -2.34 -5.92 12.53
N THR A 189 -1.92 -7.12 12.90
CA THR A 189 -0.89 -7.27 13.93
C THR A 189 0.49 -6.90 13.35
N LYS A 190 1.47 -6.66 14.20
CA LYS A 190 2.85 -6.32 13.81
C LYS A 190 3.52 -7.38 12.93
N GLU A 191 3.04 -8.63 12.96
CA GLU A 191 3.54 -9.71 12.09
C GLU A 191 3.16 -9.48 10.63
N TYR A 192 2.00 -8.86 10.38
CA TYR A 192 1.44 -8.59 9.05
C TYR A 192 1.63 -7.14 8.60
N ALA A 193 1.77 -6.20 9.53
CA ALA A 193 2.10 -4.79 9.23
C ALA A 193 3.61 -4.65 9.01
N THR A 194 4.14 -5.26 7.96
CA THR A 194 5.57 -5.26 7.61
C THR A 194 5.82 -4.74 6.20
N THR A 195 7.05 -4.35 5.92
CA THR A 195 7.45 -3.85 4.59
C THR A 195 7.40 -4.93 3.51
N THR A 196 7.36 -6.20 3.88
CA THR A 196 7.42 -7.34 2.96
C THR A 196 6.11 -8.09 2.84
N TYR A 197 5.23 -8.02 3.85
CA TYR A 197 3.97 -8.77 3.80
C TYR A 197 3.13 -8.35 2.59
N ARG A 198 2.63 -9.35 1.90
CA ARG A 198 1.85 -9.20 0.67
C ARG A 198 0.70 -10.20 0.66
N THR A 199 -0.41 -9.80 0.09
CA THR A 199 -1.52 -10.69 -0.21
C THR A 199 -2.22 -10.24 -1.48
N GLY A 200 -3.17 -11.02 -1.96
CA GLY A 200 -3.92 -10.68 -3.19
C GLY A 200 -5.40 -10.49 -2.92
N TRP A 201 -5.97 -9.50 -3.58
CA TRP A 201 -7.40 -9.24 -3.54
C TRP A 201 -7.98 -9.11 -4.95
N PRO A 202 -9.22 -9.57 -5.21
CA PRO A 202 -9.84 -9.41 -6.53
C PRO A 202 -9.87 -7.95 -6.97
N ALA A 203 -9.39 -7.69 -8.18
CA ALA A 203 -9.39 -6.33 -8.76
C ALA A 203 -10.80 -5.77 -8.92
N ARG A 204 -11.76 -6.66 -9.15
CA ARG A 204 -13.19 -6.37 -9.38
C ARG A 204 -14.04 -7.25 -8.50
N GLY A 205 -15.14 -6.73 -7.99
CA GLY A 205 -16.08 -7.52 -7.20
C GLY A 205 -17.03 -6.65 -6.40
N ALA A 206 -18.12 -7.26 -5.91
CA ALA A 206 -19.15 -6.58 -5.12
C ALA A 206 -18.70 -6.25 -3.68
N LYS A 207 -17.57 -6.77 -3.25
CA LYS A 207 -17.00 -6.48 -1.94
C LYS A 207 -15.62 -5.85 -2.12
N THR A 208 -15.55 -4.54 -1.94
CA THR A 208 -14.30 -3.85 -1.68
C THR A 208 -13.82 -4.31 -0.29
N TYR A 209 -12.51 -4.47 -0.12
CA TYR A 209 -11.97 -4.62 1.21
C TYR A 209 -12.06 -3.25 1.90
N ASP A 210 -12.92 -3.12 2.90
CA ASP A 210 -13.30 -1.83 3.50
C ASP A 210 -12.12 -1.02 4.03
N GLN A 211 -10.96 -1.66 4.20
CA GLN A 211 -9.72 -1.07 4.71
C GLN A 211 -8.66 -0.88 3.63
N THR A 212 -9.00 -1.04 2.34
CA THR A 212 -8.01 -0.89 1.27
C THR A 212 -8.18 0.44 0.55
N GLY A 213 -7.14 1.24 0.63
CA GLY A 213 -6.90 2.46 -0.12
C GLY A 213 -5.72 2.31 -1.08
N PHE A 214 -4.98 3.38 -1.32
CA PHE A 214 -3.82 3.39 -2.22
C PHE A 214 -3.01 4.67 -2.08
N ARG A 215 -1.78 4.63 -2.60
CA ARG A 215 -0.98 5.81 -2.94
C ARG A 215 -0.51 5.74 -4.37
N CYS A 216 -0.04 6.85 -4.93
CA CYS A 216 0.41 6.89 -6.31
C CYS A 216 1.91 7.12 -6.43
N VAL A 217 2.44 6.75 -7.60
CA VAL A 217 3.80 7.05 -8.03
C VAL A 217 3.79 7.84 -9.33
N LYS A 218 4.91 8.52 -9.61
CA LYS A 218 5.15 9.23 -10.87
C LYS A 218 6.57 8.93 -11.32
N ASP A 219 6.73 8.62 -12.59
CA ASP A 219 8.05 8.40 -13.17
C ASP A 219 8.85 9.71 -13.20
N VAL A 220 10.15 9.58 -13.02
CA VAL A 220 11.06 10.72 -13.22
C VAL A 220 11.07 11.04 -14.73
N SER A 221 10.65 12.23 -15.10
CA SER A 221 10.73 12.70 -16.50
C SER A 221 12.21 12.67 -16.94
N GLN A 222 12.47 12.00 -18.05
CA GLN A 222 13.78 12.04 -18.71
C GLN A 222 14.03 13.43 -19.27
#